data_91342c3ea8c5d2e506aac8a72ee78545
#
_entry.id   91342c3ea8c5d2e506aac8a72ee78545
#
_cell.length_a   1.000
_cell.length_b   1.000
_cell.length_c   1.000
_cell.angle_alpha   90.00
_cell.angle_beta   90.00
_cell.angle_gamma   90.00
#
_symmetry.space_group_name_H-M   'P 1'
#
loop_
_entity.id
_entity.type
_entity.pdbx_description
1 polymer ?
#
loop_
_entity_poly.entity_id
_entity_poly.type
_entity_poly.pdbx_seq_one_letter_code
_entity_poly.pdbx_strand_id
1 'polypeptide(L)'
;MRRKLFLTALAMMMLLPVVAQEKQSPSFDEVLTTRRSIRSYDATKTISEQEVRTLMEAVQEAPSWANQQPSKYYVAITPEKLAAVKELIGGNKRNVQDAPVLIVSTFERGKSGFFQGNPANEVGDGWGAYDNGLSNCYFILQARAMGFDTLIMGMRDADKLRSLFNIPENEAVMAVIALGYRKNQPVQPRHKQLDDVVKFY
;
A
#
# COMPACT_ATOMS: atom_id res chain seq x y z
N MET A 1 -39.12 -71.59 -18.73
CA MET A 1 -38.66 -70.80 -17.54
C MET A 1 -37.44 -69.95 -17.92
N ARG A 2 -37.63 -68.63 -18.14
CA ARG A 2 -36.58 -67.73 -18.55
C ARG A 2 -36.19 -66.89 -17.34
N ARG A 3 -34.94 -67.06 -16.80
CA ARG A 3 -34.37 -66.26 -15.74
C ARG A 3 -33.88 -64.94 -16.33
N LYS A 4 -34.43 -63.81 -15.89
CA LYS A 4 -33.93 -62.45 -16.20
C LYS A 4 -32.81 -62.11 -15.17
N LEU A 5 -31.58 -61.94 -15.66
CA LEU A 5 -30.49 -61.33 -14.90
C LEU A 5 -30.69 -59.79 -14.90
N PHE A 6 -30.88 -59.24 -13.72
CA PHE A 6 -30.76 -57.79 -13.51
C PHE A 6 -29.28 -57.42 -13.24
N LEU A 7 -28.65 -56.74 -14.17
CA LEU A 7 -27.38 -56.09 -13.92
C LEU A 7 -27.66 -54.72 -13.27
N THR A 8 -27.35 -54.61 -12.00
CA THR A 8 -27.25 -53.31 -11.30
C THR A 8 -25.88 -52.72 -11.56
N ALA A 9 -25.79 -51.70 -12.44
CA ALA A 9 -24.58 -50.90 -12.61
C ALA A 9 -24.51 -49.91 -11.45
N LEU A 10 -23.57 -50.12 -10.52
CA LEU A 10 -23.22 -49.20 -9.44
C LEU A 10 -22.33 -48.08 -10.02
N ALA A 11 -22.92 -46.94 -10.30
CA ALA A 11 -22.16 -45.76 -10.71
C ALA A 11 -21.37 -45.20 -9.50
N MET A 12 -20.09 -45.55 -9.40
CA MET A 12 -19.15 -45.00 -8.43
C MET A 12 -18.75 -43.59 -8.89
N MET A 13 -19.46 -42.59 -8.37
CA MET A 13 -19.18 -41.19 -8.60
C MET A 13 -17.89 -40.84 -7.83
N MET A 14 -16.74 -40.82 -8.53
CA MET A 14 -15.48 -40.35 -7.96
C MET A 14 -15.61 -38.86 -7.65
N LEU A 15 -15.79 -38.51 -6.40
CA LEU A 15 -15.57 -37.17 -5.86
C LEU A 15 -14.07 -36.89 -5.91
N LEU A 16 -13.63 -36.29 -7.02
CA LEU A 16 -12.28 -35.71 -7.07
C LEU A 16 -12.27 -34.54 -6.08
N PRO A 17 -11.32 -34.49 -5.13
CA PRO A 17 -11.16 -33.31 -4.29
C PRO A 17 -10.85 -32.13 -5.20
N VAL A 18 -11.69 -31.10 -5.19
CA VAL A 18 -11.34 -29.80 -5.75
C VAL A 18 -10.24 -29.25 -4.86
N VAL A 19 -8.99 -29.51 -5.22
CA VAL A 19 -7.84 -28.84 -4.62
C VAL A 19 -7.97 -27.38 -5.05
N ALA A 20 -8.43 -26.52 -4.13
CA ALA A 20 -8.37 -25.10 -4.32
C ALA A 20 -6.90 -24.76 -4.59
N GLN A 21 -6.59 -24.33 -5.80
CA GLN A 21 -5.26 -23.92 -6.20
C GLN A 21 -4.95 -22.68 -5.36
N GLU A 22 -4.13 -22.83 -4.31
CA GLU A 22 -3.63 -21.72 -3.53
C GLU A 22 -2.98 -20.75 -4.52
N LYS A 23 -3.50 -19.52 -4.56
CA LYS A 23 -2.98 -18.49 -5.44
C LYS A 23 -1.56 -18.19 -4.97
N GLN A 24 -0.57 -18.72 -5.66
CA GLN A 24 0.82 -18.54 -5.33
C GLN A 24 1.13 -17.04 -5.24
N SER A 25 1.70 -16.62 -4.11
CA SER A 25 2.13 -15.23 -3.95
C SER A 25 3.18 -14.88 -5.02
N PRO A 26 3.12 -13.66 -5.60
CA PRO A 26 4.08 -13.26 -6.62
C PRO A 26 5.51 -13.26 -6.04
N SER A 27 6.50 -13.55 -6.87
CA SER A 27 7.91 -13.44 -6.48
C SER A 27 8.26 -11.98 -6.18
N PHE A 28 9.33 -11.73 -5.43
CA PHE A 28 9.80 -10.38 -5.15
C PHE A 28 10.11 -9.59 -6.43
N ASP A 29 10.76 -10.23 -7.41
CA ASP A 29 11.03 -9.63 -8.71
C ASP A 29 9.75 -9.26 -9.47
N GLU A 30 8.73 -10.09 -9.40
CA GLU A 30 7.43 -9.79 -9.98
C GLU A 30 6.77 -8.60 -9.29
N VAL A 31 6.84 -8.52 -7.96
CA VAL A 31 6.34 -7.36 -7.20
C VAL A 31 7.03 -6.09 -7.67
N LEU A 32 8.37 -6.05 -7.72
CA LEU A 32 9.16 -4.90 -8.15
C LEU A 32 8.82 -4.46 -9.58
N THR A 33 8.75 -5.42 -10.50
CA THR A 33 8.57 -5.14 -11.93
C THR A 33 7.12 -4.86 -12.33
N THR A 34 6.13 -5.24 -11.51
CA THR A 34 4.69 -5.03 -11.79
C THR A 34 4.02 -3.94 -10.97
N ARG A 35 4.67 -3.48 -9.87
CA ARG A 35 4.15 -2.35 -9.10
C ARG A 35 4.10 -1.08 -9.96
N ARG A 36 2.98 -0.39 -9.91
CA ARG A 36 2.76 0.89 -10.64
C ARG A 36 2.01 1.88 -9.75
N SER A 37 2.14 3.16 -10.07
CA SER A 37 1.27 4.21 -9.54
C SER A 37 -0.08 4.17 -10.26
N ILE A 38 -1.12 3.71 -9.57
CA ILE A 38 -2.45 3.46 -10.15
C ILE A 38 -3.33 4.70 -10.00
N ARG A 39 -3.99 5.09 -11.09
CA ARG A 39 -4.86 6.28 -11.17
C ARG A 39 -6.29 5.95 -11.62
N SER A 40 -6.67 4.67 -11.50
CA SER A 40 -8.02 4.18 -11.78
C SER A 40 -8.23 2.89 -11.02
N TYR A 41 -9.23 2.86 -10.16
CA TYR A 41 -9.52 1.75 -9.25
C TYR A 41 -10.83 1.06 -9.64
N ASP A 42 -10.97 -0.20 -9.24
CA ASP A 42 -12.17 -1.00 -9.43
C ASP A 42 -13.16 -0.72 -8.29
N ALA A 43 -14.22 0.03 -8.59
CA ALA A 43 -15.25 0.43 -7.62
C ALA A 43 -16.05 -0.76 -7.04
N THR A 44 -15.97 -1.94 -7.65
CA THR A 44 -16.70 -3.13 -7.20
C THR A 44 -15.97 -3.90 -6.11
N LYS A 45 -14.70 -3.54 -5.84
CA LYS A 45 -13.82 -4.22 -4.87
C LYS A 45 -13.60 -3.36 -3.64
N THR A 46 -13.67 -4.00 -2.49
CA THR A 46 -13.41 -3.40 -1.19
C THR A 46 -12.13 -3.96 -0.58
N ILE A 47 -11.60 -3.26 0.41
CA ILE A 47 -10.48 -3.71 1.25
C ILE A 47 -10.96 -3.60 2.69
N SER A 48 -10.80 -4.66 3.46
CA SER A 48 -11.16 -4.72 4.86
C SER A 48 -10.12 -4.03 5.75
N GLU A 49 -10.53 -3.63 6.95
CA GLU A 49 -9.60 -3.13 7.97
C GLU A 49 -8.51 -4.15 8.30
N GLN A 50 -8.84 -5.46 8.33
CA GLN A 50 -7.86 -6.51 8.60
C GLN A 50 -6.78 -6.58 7.52
N GLU A 51 -7.13 -6.45 6.24
CA GLU A 51 -6.15 -6.42 5.15
C GLU A 51 -5.24 -5.20 5.26
N VAL A 52 -5.78 -4.03 5.67
CA VAL A 52 -4.95 -2.84 5.94
C VAL A 52 -4.01 -3.08 7.13
N ARG A 53 -4.47 -3.74 8.21
CA ARG A 53 -3.62 -4.10 9.34
C ARG A 53 -2.47 -5.00 8.93
N THR A 54 -2.71 -6.02 8.14
CA THR A 54 -1.66 -6.90 7.60
C THR A 54 -0.62 -6.11 6.76
N LEU A 55 -1.07 -5.11 6.00
CA LEU A 55 -0.14 -4.20 5.30
C LEU A 55 0.71 -3.37 6.27
N MET A 56 0.12 -2.91 7.38
CA MET A 56 0.84 -2.12 8.38
C MET A 56 1.83 -2.95 9.20
N GLU A 57 1.60 -4.26 9.39
CA GLU A 57 2.58 -5.19 9.96
C GLU A 57 3.86 -5.22 9.13
N ALA A 58 3.76 -5.28 7.79
CA ALA A 58 4.93 -5.20 6.91
C ALA A 58 5.67 -3.84 6.99
N VAL A 59 4.95 -2.75 7.26
CA VAL A 59 5.56 -1.42 7.46
C VAL A 59 6.45 -1.39 8.71
N GLN A 60 6.12 -2.16 9.75
CA GLN A 60 6.90 -2.23 10.98
C GLN A 60 8.29 -2.84 10.77
N GLU A 61 8.45 -3.65 9.71
CA GLU A 61 9.75 -4.24 9.33
C GLU A 61 10.68 -3.24 8.59
N ALA A 62 10.20 -2.04 8.27
CA ALA A 62 11.01 -1.03 7.60
C ALA A 62 12.10 -0.49 8.54
N PRO A 63 13.36 -0.36 8.07
CA PRO A 63 14.41 0.23 8.86
C PRO A 63 14.17 1.73 9.08
N SER A 64 14.71 2.26 10.18
CA SER A 64 14.72 3.68 10.46
C SER A 64 15.99 4.08 11.20
N TRP A 65 16.33 5.36 11.21
CA TRP A 65 17.44 5.92 11.96
C TRP A 65 17.42 5.44 13.42
N ALA A 66 18.46 4.73 13.83
CA ALA A 66 18.57 4.17 15.19
C ALA A 66 17.30 3.50 15.71
N ASN A 67 16.54 2.88 14.81
CA ASN A 67 15.24 2.25 15.07
C ASN A 67 14.20 3.18 15.73
N GLN A 68 14.22 4.45 15.36
CA GLN A 68 13.32 5.49 15.94
C GLN A 68 11.86 5.33 15.51
N GLN A 69 11.56 4.63 14.41
CA GLN A 69 10.22 4.32 13.92
C GLN A 69 9.30 5.55 13.87
N PRO A 70 9.71 6.65 13.20
CA PRO A 70 9.00 7.92 13.25
C PRO A 70 7.70 7.92 12.47
N SER A 71 7.49 6.97 11.55
CA SER A 71 6.35 6.95 10.64
C SER A 71 5.03 6.66 11.35
N LYS A 72 3.97 7.42 10.98
CA LYS A 72 2.60 7.22 11.46
C LYS A 72 1.63 7.21 10.28
N TYR A 73 0.49 6.56 10.44
CA TYR A 73 -0.51 6.39 9.38
C TYR A 73 -1.92 6.60 9.90
N TYR A 74 -2.71 7.40 9.18
CA TYR A 74 -4.10 7.69 9.48
C TYR A 74 -4.97 7.20 8.34
N VAL A 75 -5.81 6.21 8.60
CA VAL A 75 -6.55 5.47 7.58
C VAL A 75 -7.98 5.99 7.45
N ALA A 76 -8.33 6.43 6.25
CA ALA A 76 -9.71 6.70 5.84
C ALA A 76 -10.27 5.46 5.14
N ILE A 77 -11.28 4.83 5.73
CA ILE A 77 -11.96 3.66 5.18
C ILE A 77 -13.49 3.84 5.18
N THR A 78 -14.02 4.75 5.99
CA THR A 78 -15.45 5.06 5.97
C THR A 78 -15.79 6.02 4.82
N PRO A 79 -17.00 5.94 4.24
CA PRO A 79 -17.43 6.83 3.16
C PRO A 79 -17.22 8.32 3.47
N GLU A 80 -17.51 8.74 4.69
CA GLU A 80 -17.39 10.13 5.14
C GLU A 80 -15.93 10.59 5.17
N LYS A 81 -15.02 9.76 5.72
CA LYS A 81 -13.60 10.08 5.77
C LYS A 81 -12.96 10.05 4.39
N LEU A 82 -13.35 9.09 3.54
CA LEU A 82 -12.90 9.03 2.14
C LEU A 82 -13.30 10.26 1.36
N ALA A 83 -14.57 10.69 1.48
CA ALA A 83 -15.06 11.91 0.83
C ALA A 83 -14.28 13.14 1.31
N ALA A 84 -14.09 13.30 2.62
CA ALA A 84 -13.36 14.43 3.20
C ALA A 84 -11.90 14.49 2.71
N VAL A 85 -11.16 13.37 2.70
CA VAL A 85 -9.78 13.32 2.23
C VAL A 85 -9.68 13.63 0.74
N LYS A 86 -10.63 13.18 -0.09
CA LYS A 86 -10.66 13.45 -1.55
C LYS A 86 -10.72 14.95 -1.85
N GLU A 87 -11.35 15.77 -1.01
CA GLU A 87 -11.39 17.23 -1.18
C GLU A 87 -10.04 17.89 -0.82
N LEU A 88 -9.14 17.22 -0.13
CA LEU A 88 -7.89 17.76 0.40
C LEU A 88 -6.63 17.37 -0.41
N ILE A 89 -6.79 16.67 -1.54
CA ILE A 89 -5.70 16.19 -2.39
C ILE A 89 -5.64 16.84 -3.78
N GLY A 90 -6.33 17.96 -3.94
CA GLY A 90 -6.31 18.77 -5.16
C GLY A 90 -6.70 17.96 -6.41
N GLY A 91 -5.98 18.17 -7.52
CA GLY A 91 -6.25 17.50 -8.79
C GLY A 91 -6.14 15.96 -8.76
N ASN A 92 -5.56 15.39 -7.70
CA ASN A 92 -5.51 13.93 -7.55
C ASN A 92 -6.87 13.30 -7.22
N LYS A 93 -7.87 14.08 -6.80
CA LYS A 93 -9.24 13.61 -6.51
C LYS A 93 -9.78 12.71 -7.63
N ARG A 94 -9.62 13.11 -8.89
CA ARG A 94 -10.06 12.34 -10.07
C ARG A 94 -9.38 10.99 -10.22
N ASN A 95 -8.12 10.87 -9.77
CA ASN A 95 -7.32 9.67 -9.89
C ASN A 95 -7.70 8.57 -8.88
N VAL A 96 -8.37 8.95 -7.79
CA VAL A 96 -8.67 8.07 -6.65
C VAL A 96 -10.16 8.03 -6.32
N GLN A 97 -11.01 8.43 -7.28
CA GLN A 97 -12.46 8.50 -7.08
C GLN A 97 -13.02 7.18 -6.52
N ASP A 98 -12.56 6.05 -7.05
CA ASP A 98 -13.04 4.70 -6.71
C ASP A 98 -12.07 3.94 -5.78
N ALA A 99 -11.06 4.61 -5.21
CA ALA A 99 -10.17 3.97 -4.24
C ALA A 99 -10.93 3.70 -2.92
N PRO A 100 -10.96 2.44 -2.44
CA PRO A 100 -11.69 2.07 -1.22
C PRO A 100 -10.99 2.51 0.07
N VAL A 101 -9.68 2.84 0.02
CA VAL A 101 -8.91 3.27 1.19
C VAL A 101 -7.99 4.43 0.80
N LEU A 102 -7.93 5.46 1.66
CA LEU A 102 -6.95 6.54 1.58
C LEU A 102 -6.21 6.64 2.92
N ILE A 103 -4.89 6.80 2.88
CA ILE A 103 -4.03 6.75 4.05
C ILE A 103 -3.17 8.01 4.08
N VAL A 104 -3.25 8.77 5.15
CA VAL A 104 -2.34 9.90 5.39
C VAL A 104 -1.07 9.35 6.04
N SER A 105 0.07 9.58 5.41
CA SER A 105 1.40 9.19 5.89
C SER A 105 2.09 10.40 6.49
N THR A 106 2.59 10.24 7.72
CA THR A 106 3.28 11.29 8.49
C THR A 106 4.57 10.74 9.10
N PHE A 107 5.41 11.63 9.63
CA PHE A 107 6.49 11.23 10.52
C PHE A 107 6.62 12.23 11.70
N GLU A 108 7.06 11.73 12.84
CA GLU A 108 7.38 12.55 14.01
C GLU A 108 8.68 13.33 13.78
N ARG A 109 8.61 14.65 13.91
CA ARG A 109 9.77 15.54 13.83
C ARG A 109 10.68 15.38 15.05
N GLY A 110 11.96 15.69 14.88
CA GLY A 110 12.94 15.66 15.97
C GLY A 110 13.26 14.24 16.47
N LYS A 111 12.86 13.19 15.75
CA LYS A 111 13.18 11.79 16.08
C LYS A 111 14.38 11.31 15.27
N SER A 112 14.16 10.94 14.01
CA SER A 112 15.22 10.46 13.13
C SER A 112 16.16 11.57 12.75
N GLY A 113 17.47 11.31 12.81
CA GLY A 113 18.50 12.31 12.57
C GLY A 113 18.82 13.20 13.76
N PHE A 114 18.30 12.88 14.95
CA PHE A 114 18.55 13.65 16.17
C PHE A 114 19.20 12.78 17.25
N PHE A 115 20.08 13.40 18.04
CA PHE A 115 20.69 12.80 19.21
C PHE A 115 20.59 13.81 20.38
N GLN A 116 20.00 13.37 21.48
CA GLN A 116 19.74 14.24 22.67
C GLN A 116 19.04 15.57 22.31
N GLY A 117 18.09 15.51 21.38
CA GLY A 117 17.32 16.68 20.93
C GLY A 117 18.02 17.60 19.93
N ASN A 118 19.27 17.30 19.54
CA ASN A 118 20.01 18.08 18.55
C ASN A 118 20.13 17.35 17.21
N PRO A 119 20.08 18.05 16.06
CA PRO A 119 20.36 17.43 14.77
C PRO A 119 21.74 16.77 14.76
N ALA A 120 21.83 15.51 14.34
CA ALA A 120 23.09 14.77 14.25
C ALA A 120 23.94 15.23 13.04
N ASN A 121 23.31 15.85 12.05
CA ASN A 121 23.95 16.45 10.88
C ASN A 121 23.01 17.49 10.23
N GLU A 122 23.44 18.08 9.11
CA GLU A 122 22.72 19.12 8.37
C GLU A 122 21.37 18.73 7.80
N VAL A 123 21.09 17.41 7.69
CA VAL A 123 19.82 16.89 7.13
C VAL A 123 18.66 17.05 8.11
N GLY A 124 18.92 16.97 9.43
CA GLY A 124 17.89 17.16 10.46
C GLY A 124 16.64 16.30 10.24
N ASP A 125 15.46 16.92 10.22
CA ASP A 125 14.16 16.26 9.96
C ASP A 125 14.05 15.58 8.58
N GLY A 126 14.98 15.85 7.66
CA GLY A 126 15.07 15.11 6.39
C GLY A 126 15.27 13.61 6.58
N TRP A 127 15.91 13.19 7.70
CA TRP A 127 16.01 11.78 8.06
C TRP A 127 14.65 11.18 8.41
N GLY A 128 13.76 11.90 9.06
CA GLY A 128 12.39 11.48 9.30
C GLY A 128 11.60 11.29 8.00
N ALA A 129 11.80 12.19 7.04
CA ALA A 129 11.21 12.06 5.70
C ALA A 129 11.80 10.87 4.92
N TYR A 130 13.11 10.61 5.05
CA TYR A 130 13.79 9.47 4.45
C TYR A 130 13.23 8.15 5.01
N ASP A 131 13.14 8.01 6.33
CA ASP A 131 12.59 6.83 7.00
C ASP A 131 11.12 6.61 6.63
N ASN A 132 10.33 7.69 6.53
CA ASN A 132 8.93 7.60 6.08
C ASN A 132 8.85 7.12 4.63
N GLY A 133 9.79 7.51 3.76
CA GLY A 133 9.92 6.98 2.40
C GLY A 133 10.21 5.48 2.37
N LEU A 134 11.09 4.99 3.26
CA LEU A 134 11.38 3.56 3.42
C LEU A 134 10.13 2.80 3.90
N SER A 135 9.45 3.29 4.93
CA SER A 135 8.21 2.70 5.45
C SER A 135 7.12 2.64 4.37
N ASN A 136 6.95 3.73 3.60
CA ASN A 136 6.01 3.76 2.48
C ASN A 136 6.41 2.80 1.35
N CYS A 137 7.70 2.54 1.15
CA CYS A 137 8.19 1.55 0.19
C CYS A 137 7.76 0.13 0.61
N TYR A 138 7.96 -0.25 1.86
CA TYR A 138 7.49 -1.53 2.40
C TYR A 138 5.97 -1.67 2.21
N PHE A 139 5.20 -0.63 2.55
CA PHE A 139 3.75 -0.62 2.36
C PHE A 139 3.35 -0.90 0.90
N ILE A 140 3.92 -0.17 -0.07
CA ILE A 140 3.50 -0.30 -1.49
C ILE A 140 3.95 -1.62 -2.12
N LEU A 141 5.07 -2.20 -1.67
CA LEU A 141 5.54 -3.50 -2.14
C LEU A 141 4.66 -4.62 -1.56
N GLN A 142 4.37 -4.57 -0.26
CA GLN A 142 3.47 -5.54 0.38
C GLN A 142 2.05 -5.45 -0.20
N ALA A 143 1.54 -4.24 -0.44
CA ALA A 143 0.25 -4.06 -1.11
C ALA A 143 0.25 -4.78 -2.47
N ARG A 144 1.32 -4.63 -3.26
CA ARG A 144 1.43 -5.32 -4.55
C ARG A 144 1.55 -6.83 -4.40
N ALA A 145 2.27 -7.33 -3.41
CA ALA A 145 2.37 -8.77 -3.11
C ALA A 145 1.01 -9.38 -2.76
N MET A 146 0.15 -8.62 -2.06
CA MET A 146 -1.23 -9.02 -1.72
C MET A 146 -2.23 -8.81 -2.88
N GLY A 147 -1.77 -8.30 -4.04
CA GLY A 147 -2.63 -8.07 -5.20
C GLY A 147 -3.34 -6.71 -5.20
N PHE A 148 -3.02 -5.83 -4.26
CA PHE A 148 -3.49 -4.45 -4.24
C PHE A 148 -2.56 -3.54 -5.03
N ASP A 149 -3.01 -2.30 -5.20
CA ASP A 149 -2.29 -1.27 -5.92
C ASP A 149 -2.41 0.07 -5.20
N THR A 150 -1.41 0.93 -5.43
CA THR A 150 -1.28 2.18 -4.69
C THR A 150 -1.00 3.38 -5.59
N LEU A 151 -1.27 4.58 -5.05
CA LEU A 151 -0.81 5.86 -5.58
C LEU A 151 -0.35 6.74 -4.42
N ILE A 152 0.92 7.13 -4.39
CA ILE A 152 1.43 8.13 -3.44
C ILE A 152 1.21 9.52 -4.03
N MET A 153 0.60 10.42 -3.26
CA MET A 153 0.23 11.77 -3.66
C MET A 153 0.83 12.80 -2.72
N GLY A 154 1.72 13.63 -3.23
CA GLY A 154 2.33 14.74 -2.48
C GLY A 154 1.46 16.01 -2.46
N MET A 155 0.59 16.21 -3.45
CA MET A 155 -0.35 17.33 -3.46
C MET A 155 -1.47 17.07 -2.46
N ARG A 156 -1.51 17.84 -1.38
CA ARG A 156 -2.47 17.75 -0.28
C ARG A 156 -2.52 19.05 0.50
N ASP A 157 -3.62 19.27 1.20
CA ASP A 157 -3.80 20.33 2.21
C ASP A 157 -3.42 19.74 3.58
N ALA A 158 -2.19 19.98 4.01
CA ALA A 158 -1.64 19.36 5.22
C ALA A 158 -2.37 19.80 6.49
N ASP A 159 -2.74 21.08 6.59
CA ASP A 159 -3.37 21.64 7.79
C ASP A 159 -4.80 21.13 7.98
N LYS A 160 -5.56 21.01 6.89
CA LYS A 160 -6.90 20.42 6.93
C LYS A 160 -6.87 18.92 7.18
N LEU A 161 -5.89 18.18 6.64
CA LEU A 161 -5.68 16.77 6.98
C LEU A 161 -5.34 16.60 8.45
N ARG A 162 -4.48 17.47 9.00
CA ARG A 162 -4.16 17.50 10.42
C ARG A 162 -5.41 17.64 11.27
N SER A 163 -6.25 18.63 10.95
CA SER A 163 -7.50 18.87 11.66
C SER A 163 -8.48 17.69 11.52
N LEU A 164 -8.60 17.10 10.32
CA LEU A 164 -9.53 16.01 10.03
C LEU A 164 -9.22 14.72 10.83
N PHE A 165 -7.95 14.46 11.10
CA PHE A 165 -7.49 13.24 11.79
C PHE A 165 -6.93 13.50 13.19
N ASN A 166 -6.95 14.74 13.68
CA ASN A 166 -6.33 15.16 14.94
C ASN A 166 -4.83 14.77 14.99
N ILE A 167 -4.11 15.00 13.88
CA ILE A 167 -2.69 14.69 13.78
C ILE A 167 -1.91 15.66 14.67
N PRO A 168 -1.02 15.17 15.57
CA PRO A 168 -0.21 16.02 16.43
C PRO A 168 0.64 17.03 15.66
N GLU A 169 0.90 18.20 16.25
CA GLU A 169 1.68 19.28 15.62
C GLU A 169 3.15 18.90 15.35
N ASN A 170 3.70 17.99 16.17
CA ASN A 170 5.04 17.46 15.98
C ASN A 170 5.15 16.45 14.82
N GLU A 171 4.06 16.10 14.16
CA GLU A 171 4.09 15.25 12.98
C GLU A 171 4.09 16.07 11.67
N ALA A 172 4.95 15.71 10.74
CA ALA A 172 4.94 16.25 9.38
C ALA A 172 4.02 15.39 8.50
N VAL A 173 2.97 15.98 7.93
CA VAL A 173 2.12 15.32 6.93
C VAL A 173 2.90 15.21 5.62
N MET A 174 3.26 14.00 5.17
CA MET A 174 4.10 13.78 3.99
C MET A 174 3.31 13.55 2.71
N ALA A 175 2.40 12.60 2.75
CA ALA A 175 1.66 12.18 1.57
C ALA A 175 0.29 11.63 1.93
N VAL A 176 -0.59 11.54 0.92
CA VAL A 176 -1.76 10.67 0.97
C VAL A 176 -1.53 9.50 0.01
N ILE A 177 -1.74 8.28 0.49
CA ILE A 177 -1.58 7.05 -0.29
C ILE A 177 -2.97 6.47 -0.54
N ALA A 178 -3.33 6.32 -1.82
CA ALA A 178 -4.52 5.56 -2.18
C ALA A 178 -4.17 4.08 -2.28
N LEU A 179 -5.08 3.22 -1.82
CA LEU A 179 -4.98 1.77 -1.84
C LEU A 179 -6.28 1.20 -2.43
N GLY A 180 -6.15 0.23 -3.35
CA GLY A 180 -7.28 -0.41 -3.99
C GLY A 180 -6.83 -1.44 -5.02
N TYR A 181 -7.74 -1.89 -5.85
CA TYR A 181 -7.46 -2.78 -6.98
C TYR A 181 -7.44 -1.96 -8.28
N ARG A 182 -6.42 -2.17 -9.13
CA ARG A 182 -6.36 -1.50 -10.44
C ARG A 182 -7.53 -1.90 -11.33
N LYS A 183 -8.15 -0.93 -11.98
CA LYS A 183 -9.15 -1.16 -13.02
C LYS A 183 -8.51 -1.53 -14.35
N ASN A 184 -7.35 -0.89 -14.66
CA ASN A 184 -6.62 -1.08 -15.90
C ASN A 184 -5.13 -1.30 -15.61
N GLN A 185 -4.45 -2.05 -16.48
CA GLN A 185 -3.01 -2.21 -16.42
C GLN A 185 -2.33 -0.96 -17.03
N PRO A 186 -1.58 -0.18 -16.25
CA PRO A 186 -0.88 0.99 -16.79
C PRO A 186 0.37 0.58 -17.56
N VAL A 187 0.76 1.44 -18.49
CA VAL A 187 2.04 1.31 -19.21
C VAL A 187 3.18 1.52 -18.24
N GLN A 188 4.26 0.76 -18.42
CA GLN A 188 5.48 0.95 -17.67
C GLN A 188 6.15 2.28 -18.07
N PRO A 189 6.45 3.18 -17.11
CA PRO A 189 7.18 4.40 -17.42
C PRO A 189 8.61 4.08 -17.84
N ARG A 190 9.20 4.96 -18.65
CA ARG A 190 10.62 4.86 -19.02
C ARG A 190 11.48 5.15 -17.78
N HIS A 191 12.57 4.42 -17.65
CA HIS A 191 13.62 4.69 -16.68
C HIS A 191 14.76 5.48 -17.32
N LYS A 192 15.51 6.19 -16.49
CA LYS A 192 16.83 6.72 -16.90
C LYS A 192 17.77 5.56 -17.20
N GLN A 193 18.82 5.81 -17.97
CA GLN A 193 19.88 4.82 -18.14
C GLN A 193 20.59 4.60 -16.79
N LEU A 194 21.10 3.40 -16.55
CA LEU A 194 21.76 3.06 -15.29
C LEU A 194 22.94 4.00 -15.01
N ASP A 195 23.74 4.31 -16.03
CA ASP A 195 24.91 5.18 -15.93
C ASP A 195 24.59 6.65 -15.60
N ASP A 196 23.31 7.06 -15.77
CA ASP A 196 22.87 8.40 -15.33
C ASP A 196 22.68 8.49 -13.82
N VAL A 197 22.50 7.36 -13.14
CA VAL A 197 22.13 7.29 -11.71
C VAL A 197 23.16 6.57 -10.84
N VAL A 198 24.09 5.81 -11.43
CA VAL A 198 25.15 5.06 -10.72
C VAL A 198 26.51 5.45 -11.28
N LYS A 199 27.49 5.68 -10.41
CA LYS A 199 28.88 5.88 -10.78
C LYS A 199 29.76 4.89 -10.00
N PHE A 200 30.67 4.23 -10.70
CA PHE A 200 31.67 3.35 -10.11
C PHE A 200 33.03 4.06 -10.09
N TYR A 201 33.76 3.97 -8.97
CA TYR A 201 35.07 4.60 -8.80
C TYR A 201 36.08 3.56 -8.37
#